data_424aa3fd4ee4d2becdd870312d016866
#
_entry.id   424aa3fd4ee4d2becdd870312d016866
#
_cell.length_a   1.000
_cell.length_b   1.000
_cell.length_c   1.000
_cell.angle_alpha   90.00
_cell.angle_beta   90.00
_cell.angle_gamma   90.00
#
_symmetry.space_group_name_H-M   'P 1'
#
loop_
_entity.id
_entity.type
_entity.pdbx_description
1 polymer ?
#
loop_
_entity_poly.entity_id
_entity_poly.type
_entity_poly.pdbx_seq_one_letter_code
_entity_poly.pdbx_strand_id
1 'polypeptide(L)'
;MLIVCGSAASWIITNLLTDKKGFHNRVTRRIHLAPFSLAECEQLFALNDMVMTRKQMIESYMILGGIPHYMCLYDSRLSLAQNINELCFKEHGQLANEYHNLFYSLYDKPEMHLAILDTLAAHRVGLTRAELSKVKEIGGGSV
;
A
#
# COMPACT_ATOMS: atom_id res chain seq x y z
N MET A 1 12.17 21.73 17.29
CA MET A 1 12.04 21.23 15.89
C MET A 1 10.83 20.33 15.83
N LEU A 2 9.92 20.53 14.86
CA LEU A 2 8.76 19.66 14.64
C LEU A 2 9.00 18.88 13.34
N ILE A 3 8.80 17.56 13.38
CA ILE A 3 8.87 16.67 12.22
C ILE A 3 7.46 16.09 12.07
N VAL A 4 6.87 16.24 10.88
CA VAL A 4 5.57 15.68 10.52
C VAL A 4 5.77 14.69 9.38
N CYS A 5 5.27 13.48 9.51
CA CYS A 5 5.28 12.48 8.47
C CYS A 5 3.88 11.88 8.27
N GLY A 6 3.61 11.37 7.10
CA GLY A 6 2.35 10.70 6.78
C GLY A 6 2.37 10.12 5.39
N SER A 7 1.56 9.10 5.16
CA SER A 7 1.35 8.44 3.87
C SER A 7 0.32 9.16 2.99
N ALA A 8 -0.61 9.92 3.60
CA ALA A 8 -1.64 10.68 2.89
C ALA A 8 -1.06 11.97 2.30
N ALA A 9 -0.35 11.86 1.18
CA ALA A 9 0.29 13.01 0.52
C ALA A 9 -0.71 14.14 0.22
N SER A 10 -1.92 13.83 -0.21
CA SER A 10 -2.98 14.81 -0.51
C SER A 10 -3.35 15.63 0.71
N TRP A 11 -3.54 14.99 1.87
CA TRP A 11 -3.85 15.68 3.13
C TRP A 11 -2.70 16.60 3.58
N ILE A 12 -1.47 16.11 3.52
CA ILE A 12 -0.27 16.89 3.87
C ILE A 12 -0.13 18.11 2.94
N ILE A 13 -0.31 17.90 1.64
CA ILE A 13 -0.25 18.99 0.67
C ILE A 13 -1.34 20.02 0.98
N THR A 14 -2.58 19.59 1.11
CA THR A 14 -3.72 20.49 1.29
C THR A 14 -3.68 21.23 2.63
N ASN A 15 -3.41 20.52 3.72
CA ASN A 15 -3.56 21.08 5.07
C ASN A 15 -2.27 21.65 5.68
N LEU A 16 -1.10 21.20 5.21
CA LEU A 16 0.17 21.67 5.73
C LEU A 16 0.95 22.54 4.74
N LEU A 17 0.94 22.21 3.45
CA LEU A 17 1.79 22.90 2.48
C LEU A 17 1.07 24.05 1.76
N THR A 18 -0.24 23.93 1.52
CA THR A 18 -1.05 24.94 0.82
C THR A 18 -1.95 25.75 1.73
N ASP A 19 -2.07 25.39 3.01
CA ASP A 19 -2.87 26.13 3.97
C ASP A 19 -2.26 27.52 4.21
N LYS A 20 -3.00 28.54 3.79
CA LYS A 20 -2.63 29.96 3.92
C LYS A 20 -2.67 30.46 5.37
N LYS A 21 -3.29 29.72 6.30
CA LYS A 21 -3.61 30.21 7.64
C LYS A 21 -2.58 29.87 8.72
N GLY A 22 -1.74 28.87 8.58
CA GLY A 22 -0.87 28.43 9.68
C GLY A 22 0.57 28.08 9.32
N PHE A 23 0.77 27.26 8.33
CA PHE A 23 2.08 26.68 8.01
C PHE A 23 2.71 27.22 6.74
N HIS A 24 2.06 28.16 6.05
CA HIS A 24 2.58 28.75 4.83
C HIS A 24 3.97 29.36 5.07
N ASN A 25 4.95 28.96 4.25
CA ASN A 25 6.37 29.37 4.35
C ASN A 25 7.09 29.00 5.66
N ARG A 26 6.54 28.12 6.51
CA ARG A 26 7.20 27.65 7.74
C ARG A 26 7.85 26.27 7.58
N VAL A 27 7.58 25.58 6.46
CA VAL A 27 8.21 24.30 6.15
C VAL A 27 9.64 24.55 5.68
N THR A 28 10.61 24.16 6.51
CA THR A 28 12.04 24.38 6.24
C THR A 28 12.63 23.29 5.35
N ARG A 29 12.07 22.08 5.39
CA ARG A 29 12.56 20.96 4.57
C ARG A 29 11.43 20.00 4.27
N ARG A 30 11.39 19.51 3.03
CA ARG A 30 10.50 18.43 2.57
C ARG A 30 11.37 17.26 2.17
N ILE A 31 11.00 16.06 2.64
CA ILE A 31 11.67 14.81 2.29
C ILE A 31 10.59 13.90 1.72
N HIS A 32 10.77 13.47 0.47
CA HIS A 32 9.94 12.46 -0.15
C HIS A 32 10.65 11.11 -0.02
N LEU A 33 10.03 10.19 0.73
CA LEU A 33 10.52 8.82 0.85
C LEU A 33 9.84 7.97 -0.22
N ALA A 34 10.61 7.57 -1.23
CA ALA A 34 10.16 6.61 -2.21
C ALA A 34 10.19 5.19 -1.62
N PRO A 35 9.36 4.26 -2.12
CA PRO A 35 9.55 2.84 -1.83
C PRO A 35 10.95 2.38 -2.20
N PHE A 36 11.46 1.37 -1.53
CA PHE A 36 12.77 0.78 -1.85
C PHE A 36 12.79 0.22 -3.26
N SER A 37 13.88 0.40 -3.96
CA SER A 37 14.21 -0.31 -5.18
C SER A 37 14.51 -1.79 -4.89
N LEU A 38 14.53 -2.63 -5.91
CA LEU A 38 14.91 -4.04 -5.75
C LEU A 38 16.31 -4.22 -5.13
N ALA A 39 17.25 -3.33 -5.45
CA ALA A 39 18.60 -3.38 -4.88
C ALA A 39 18.62 -3.04 -3.38
N GLU A 40 17.80 -2.07 -2.95
CA GLU A 40 17.65 -1.73 -1.54
C GLU A 40 16.90 -2.83 -0.77
N CYS A 41 15.92 -3.47 -1.40
CA CYS A 41 15.24 -4.65 -0.83
C CYS A 41 16.22 -5.81 -0.63
N GLU A 42 17.11 -6.06 -1.60
CA GLU A 42 18.17 -7.08 -1.47
C GLU A 42 19.06 -6.82 -0.26
N GLN A 43 19.47 -5.56 -0.07
CA GLN A 43 20.26 -5.17 1.11
C GLN A 43 19.50 -5.35 2.42
N LEU A 44 18.21 -4.96 2.44
CA LEU A 44 17.37 -5.12 3.62
C LEU A 44 17.19 -6.59 4.00
N PHE A 45 16.93 -7.47 3.02
CA PHE A 45 16.82 -8.90 3.26
C PHE A 45 18.13 -9.50 3.78
N ALA A 46 19.25 -9.10 3.21
CA ALA A 46 20.57 -9.53 3.71
C ALA A 46 20.83 -9.10 5.16
N LEU A 47 20.42 -7.88 5.54
CA LEU A 47 20.52 -7.39 6.93
C LEU A 47 19.62 -8.16 7.92
N ASN A 48 18.55 -8.77 7.44
CA ASN A 48 17.62 -9.57 8.24
C ASN A 48 17.87 -11.09 8.09
N ASP A 49 19.05 -11.50 7.62
CA ASP A 49 19.44 -12.89 7.42
C ASP A 49 18.48 -13.69 6.51
N MET A 50 17.76 -12.99 5.63
CA MET A 50 16.87 -13.59 4.66
C MET A 50 17.65 -13.98 3.39
N VAL A 51 17.76 -15.28 3.14
CA VAL A 51 18.36 -15.79 1.90
C VAL A 51 17.27 -16.01 0.86
N MET A 52 17.23 -15.16 -0.15
CA MET A 52 16.28 -15.24 -1.27
C MET A 52 17.00 -15.31 -2.61
N THR A 53 16.47 -16.11 -3.52
CA THR A 53 16.85 -16.04 -4.93
C THR A 53 16.32 -14.73 -5.54
N ARG A 54 16.91 -14.27 -6.64
CA ARG A 54 16.40 -13.07 -7.35
C ARG A 54 14.95 -13.21 -7.79
N LYS A 55 14.53 -14.42 -8.16
CA LYS A 55 13.12 -14.70 -8.50
C LYS A 55 12.21 -14.46 -7.29
N GLN A 56 12.53 -15.05 -6.15
CA GLN A 56 11.76 -14.87 -4.91
C GLN A 56 11.72 -13.39 -4.46
N MET A 57 12.80 -12.66 -4.66
CA MET A 57 12.85 -11.22 -4.37
C MET A 57 11.90 -10.41 -5.25
N ILE A 58 11.87 -10.71 -6.56
CA ILE A 58 10.91 -10.09 -7.48
C ILE A 58 9.48 -10.46 -7.11
N GLU A 59 9.20 -11.71 -6.79
CA GLU A 59 7.89 -12.18 -6.33
C GLU A 59 7.46 -11.46 -5.05
N SER A 60 8.35 -11.34 -4.07
CA SER A 60 8.12 -10.58 -2.84
C SER A 60 7.81 -9.10 -3.14
N TYR A 61 8.60 -8.49 -4.02
CA TYR A 61 8.42 -7.10 -4.42
C TYR A 61 7.08 -6.87 -5.14
N MET A 62 6.64 -7.81 -5.96
CA MET A 62 5.34 -7.74 -6.64
C MET A 62 4.16 -7.83 -5.67
N ILE A 63 4.33 -8.52 -4.54
CA ILE A 63 3.28 -8.71 -3.53
C ILE A 63 3.24 -7.54 -2.54
N LEU A 64 4.39 -7.17 -1.97
CA LEU A 64 4.49 -6.22 -0.86
C LEU A 64 5.01 -4.84 -1.28
N GLY A 65 5.43 -4.68 -2.54
CA GLY A 65 6.12 -3.48 -3.01
C GLY A 65 7.47 -3.29 -2.33
N GLY A 66 8.04 -2.11 -2.47
CA GLY A 66 9.28 -1.72 -1.80
C GLY A 66 9.06 -1.10 -0.42
N ILE A 67 8.14 -1.63 0.38
CA ILE A 67 7.81 -1.10 1.70
C ILE A 67 8.63 -1.82 2.77
N PRO A 68 9.64 -1.17 3.38
CA PRO A 68 10.55 -1.82 4.33
C PRO A 68 9.82 -2.46 5.50
N HIS A 69 8.77 -1.81 6.00
CA HIS A 69 7.97 -2.33 7.12
C HIS A 69 7.45 -3.75 6.84
N TYR A 70 6.85 -3.96 5.67
CA TYR A 70 6.29 -5.29 5.32
C TYR A 70 7.38 -6.35 5.15
N MET A 71 8.53 -5.97 4.60
CA MET A 71 9.65 -6.89 4.41
C MET A 71 10.29 -7.32 5.73
N CYS A 72 10.31 -6.43 6.74
CA CYS A 72 10.81 -6.74 8.08
C CYS A 72 9.89 -7.70 8.87
N LEU A 73 8.67 -7.97 8.39
CA LEU A 73 7.77 -8.95 9.01
C LEU A 73 8.10 -10.40 8.63
N TYR A 74 8.96 -10.61 7.65
CA TYR A 74 9.33 -11.97 7.24
C TYR A 74 10.13 -12.69 8.31
N ASP A 75 9.82 -13.97 8.49
CA ASP A 75 10.61 -14.91 9.28
C ASP A 75 11.62 -15.60 8.36
N SER A 76 12.91 -15.43 8.64
CA SER A 76 14.00 -16.02 7.84
C SER A 76 14.02 -17.56 7.84
N ARG A 77 13.31 -18.19 8.76
CA ARG A 77 13.16 -19.66 8.84
C ARG A 77 12.10 -20.22 7.90
N LEU A 78 11.26 -19.35 7.32
CA LEU A 78 10.15 -19.72 6.45
C LEU A 78 10.49 -19.41 4.99
N SER A 79 9.94 -20.20 4.08
CA SER A 79 9.97 -19.88 2.65
C SER A 79 9.14 -18.63 2.35
N LEU A 80 9.34 -17.99 1.18
CA LEU A 80 8.55 -16.86 0.74
C LEU A 80 7.03 -17.16 0.77
N ALA A 81 6.62 -18.32 0.23
CA ALA A 81 5.22 -18.71 0.19
C ALA A 81 4.62 -18.88 1.60
N GLN A 82 5.40 -19.44 2.53
CA GLN A 82 4.97 -19.57 3.92
C GLN A 82 4.85 -18.21 4.60
N ASN A 83 5.83 -17.31 4.42
CA ASN A 83 5.76 -15.95 4.95
C ASN A 83 4.51 -15.22 4.44
N ILE A 84 4.24 -15.26 3.14
CA ILE A 84 3.05 -14.62 2.57
C ILE A 84 1.77 -15.23 3.13
N ASN A 85 1.72 -16.56 3.28
CA ASN A 85 0.55 -17.21 3.88
C ASN A 85 0.32 -16.77 5.33
N GLU A 86 1.38 -16.75 6.14
CA GLU A 86 1.29 -16.33 7.55
C GLU A 86 0.86 -14.86 7.68
N LEU A 87 1.43 -13.98 6.87
CA LEU A 87 1.20 -12.54 6.98
C LEU A 87 -0.13 -12.09 6.39
N CYS A 88 -0.53 -12.65 5.23
CA CYS A 88 -1.64 -12.11 4.45
C CYS A 88 -2.92 -12.94 4.49
N PHE A 89 -2.81 -14.27 4.70
CA PHE A 89 -3.96 -15.17 4.51
C PHE A 89 -4.43 -15.87 5.78
N LYS A 90 -3.66 -15.84 6.86
CA LYS A 90 -4.14 -16.32 8.16
C LYS A 90 -5.06 -15.30 8.83
N GLU A 91 -6.03 -15.78 9.59
CA GLU A 91 -7.04 -14.97 10.30
C GLU A 91 -6.43 -13.85 11.16
N HIS A 92 -5.26 -14.11 11.75
CA HIS A 92 -4.52 -13.13 12.57
C HIS A 92 -3.22 -12.69 11.92
N GLY A 93 -3.08 -12.83 10.60
CA GLY A 93 -1.92 -12.34 9.85
C GLY A 93 -1.80 -10.83 9.98
N GLN A 94 -0.59 -10.33 10.19
CA GLN A 94 -0.35 -8.91 10.43
C GLN A 94 -0.79 -8.03 9.25
N LEU A 95 -0.83 -8.58 8.03
CA LEU A 95 -1.26 -7.89 6.81
C LEU A 95 -2.63 -8.35 6.30
N ALA A 96 -3.34 -9.22 7.04
CA ALA A 96 -4.64 -9.75 6.61
C ALA A 96 -5.68 -8.66 6.36
N ASN A 97 -5.65 -7.59 7.14
CA ASN A 97 -6.56 -6.44 7.01
C ASN A 97 -5.92 -5.22 6.33
N GLU A 98 -4.66 -5.32 5.88
CA GLU A 98 -3.92 -4.18 5.35
C GLU A 98 -4.57 -3.60 4.08
N TYR A 99 -5.14 -4.46 3.25
CA TYR A 99 -5.92 -4.07 2.09
C TYR A 99 -7.07 -3.10 2.46
N HIS A 100 -7.88 -3.45 3.43
CA HIS A 100 -8.97 -2.58 3.90
C HIS A 100 -8.42 -1.31 4.56
N ASN A 101 -7.48 -1.45 5.48
CA ASN A 101 -6.88 -0.32 6.19
C ASN A 101 -6.28 0.72 5.23
N LEU A 102 -5.62 0.26 4.17
CA LEU A 102 -5.04 1.13 3.16
C LEU A 102 -6.14 1.97 2.46
N PHE A 103 -7.24 1.35 2.03
CA PHE A 103 -8.32 2.05 1.36
C PHE A 103 -9.02 3.05 2.29
N TYR A 104 -9.27 2.68 3.53
CA TYR A 104 -9.84 3.59 4.55
C TYR A 104 -8.90 4.76 4.88
N SER A 105 -7.60 4.60 4.71
CA SER A 105 -6.63 5.68 4.93
C SER A 105 -6.47 6.63 3.75
N LEU A 106 -6.78 6.18 2.53
CA LEU A 106 -6.52 6.93 1.30
C LEU A 106 -7.76 7.65 0.75
N TYR A 107 -8.96 7.14 1.02
CA TYR A 107 -10.19 7.60 0.38
C TYR A 107 -11.27 7.97 1.40
N ASP A 108 -11.99 9.06 1.12
CA ASP A 108 -13.14 9.48 1.94
C ASP A 108 -14.34 8.52 1.81
N LYS A 109 -14.43 7.79 0.69
CA LYS A 109 -15.47 6.78 0.40
C LYS A 109 -14.82 5.48 -0.05
N PRO A 110 -14.17 4.75 0.86
CA PRO A 110 -13.43 3.54 0.53
C PRO A 110 -14.33 2.41 0.02
N GLU A 111 -15.58 2.36 0.44
CA GLU A 111 -16.54 1.29 0.10
C GLU A 111 -16.74 1.20 -1.42
N MET A 112 -16.86 2.34 -2.10
CA MET A 112 -17.02 2.37 -3.55
C MET A 112 -15.78 1.83 -4.27
N HIS A 113 -14.58 2.18 -3.79
CA HIS A 113 -13.33 1.71 -4.38
C HIS A 113 -13.14 0.21 -4.15
N LEU A 114 -13.48 -0.27 -2.95
CA LEU A 114 -13.45 -1.70 -2.62
C LEU A 114 -14.43 -2.48 -3.51
N ALA A 115 -15.68 -2.01 -3.67
CA ALA A 115 -16.66 -2.64 -4.54
C ALA A 115 -16.20 -2.71 -6.01
N ILE A 116 -15.53 -1.67 -6.52
CA ILE A 116 -14.93 -1.69 -7.87
C ILE A 116 -13.87 -2.79 -7.97
N LEU A 117 -12.99 -2.89 -7.00
CA LEU A 117 -11.91 -3.88 -7.02
C LEU A 117 -12.43 -5.31 -6.88
N ASP A 118 -13.38 -5.55 -5.99
CA ASP A 118 -14.02 -6.87 -5.82
C ASP A 118 -14.73 -7.29 -7.10
N THR A 119 -15.42 -6.34 -7.75
CA THR A 119 -16.06 -6.58 -9.05
C THR A 119 -15.04 -6.91 -10.13
N LEU A 120 -13.93 -6.18 -10.21
CA LEU A 120 -12.86 -6.45 -11.19
C LEU A 120 -12.14 -7.77 -10.89
N ALA A 121 -11.93 -8.12 -9.63
CA ALA A 121 -11.30 -9.38 -9.24
C ALA A 121 -12.13 -10.61 -9.68
N ALA A 122 -13.46 -10.49 -9.70
CA ALA A 122 -14.35 -11.53 -10.19
C ALA A 122 -14.35 -11.68 -11.74
N HIS A 123 -13.80 -10.70 -12.48
CA HIS A 123 -13.84 -10.64 -13.94
C HIS A 123 -12.43 -10.66 -14.55
N ARG A 124 -11.94 -11.84 -14.90
CA ARG A 124 -10.57 -12.04 -15.42
C ARG A 124 -10.21 -11.20 -16.65
N VAL A 125 -11.18 -10.86 -17.48
CA VAL A 125 -10.97 -10.08 -18.72
C VAL A 125 -11.03 -8.56 -18.44
N GLY A 126 -11.40 -8.18 -17.21
CA GLY A 126 -11.69 -6.80 -16.86
C GLY A 126 -13.11 -6.38 -17.28
N LEU A 127 -13.48 -5.15 -16.92
CA LEU A 127 -14.75 -4.54 -17.25
C LEU A 127 -14.55 -3.13 -17.78
N THR A 128 -15.39 -2.70 -18.71
CA THR A 128 -15.45 -1.31 -19.13
C THR A 128 -16.13 -0.44 -18.06
N ARG A 129 -15.90 0.86 -18.12
CA ARG A 129 -16.55 1.82 -17.21
C ARG A 129 -18.10 1.71 -17.28
N ALA A 130 -18.66 1.48 -18.47
CA ALA A 130 -20.10 1.33 -18.68
C ALA A 130 -20.66 0.06 -18.02
N GLU A 131 -19.88 -1.01 -17.94
CA GLU A 131 -20.25 -2.25 -17.25
C GLU A 131 -20.12 -2.08 -15.73
N LEU A 132 -19.06 -1.46 -15.25
CA LEU A 132 -18.87 -1.15 -13.83
C LEU A 132 -20.00 -0.27 -13.28
N SER A 133 -20.45 0.75 -14.03
CA SER A 133 -21.51 1.64 -13.60
C SER A 133 -22.88 0.98 -13.47
N LYS A 134 -23.08 -0.22 -14.01
CA LYS A 134 -24.31 -1.02 -13.85
C LYS A 134 -24.34 -1.83 -12.54
N VAL A 135 -23.21 -1.96 -11.85
CA VAL A 135 -23.13 -2.63 -10.56
C VAL A 135 -23.76 -1.71 -9.52
N LYS A 136 -24.79 -2.19 -8.80
CA LYS A 136 -25.61 -1.38 -7.88
C LYS A 136 -24.82 -0.59 -6.83
N GLU A 137 -23.72 -1.14 -6.38
CA GLU A 137 -22.87 -0.54 -5.34
C GLU A 137 -21.96 0.59 -5.87
N ILE A 138 -21.76 0.64 -7.20
CA ILE A 138 -20.87 1.58 -7.88
C ILE A 138 -21.68 2.70 -8.55
N GLY A 139 -22.94 2.45 -8.91
CA GLY A 139 -23.78 3.36 -9.70
C GLY A 139 -24.34 4.59 -8.98
N GLY A 140 -24.12 4.74 -7.69
CA GLY A 140 -24.66 5.83 -6.87
C GLY A 140 -23.79 7.07 -6.72
N GLY A 141 -22.59 7.10 -7.30
CA GLY A 141 -21.65 8.22 -7.23
C GLY A 141 -21.16 8.62 -8.62
N SER A 142 -20.97 9.94 -8.83
CA SER A 142 -20.27 10.45 -10.03
C SER A 142 -18.85 9.89 -10.06
N VAL A 143 -18.57 9.01 -11.00
CA VAL A 143 -17.24 8.49 -11.31
C VAL A 143 -16.56 9.42 -12.30
#